data_2da44e45f8465bce15232c920b29fe0d
#
_entry.id   2da44e45f8465bce15232c920b29fe0d
#
_cell.length_a   1.000
_cell.length_b   1.000
_cell.length_c   1.000
_cell.angle_alpha   90.00
_cell.angle_beta   90.00
_cell.angle_gamma   90.00
#
_symmetry.space_group_name_H-M   'P 1'
#
loop_
_entity.id
_entity.type
_entity.pdbx_description
1 polymer ?
#
loop_
_entity_poly.entity_id
_entity_poly.type
_entity_poly.pdbx_seq_one_letter_code
_entity_poly.pdbx_strand_id
1 'polypeptide(L)'
;MSSRFLYLNTHHLSAYAWQSGRLLPEGVFAGDDDGLRQFAEYLAGHRGSRFSLLANVAEESHVQELIPFLRGSDRQALITRKIGQHFQGTALAAVVSLGYEKSQRKNERVLLSALTNPAHFAPWLQAIDGAEAPLAGIYTVAQLGGLLLKKIGQPVGRCLLLTLQDQSIRESYLVDGRTHFSRMAPLTDSSIAGIARSFAAEAGKLHQYLIGQRLIGRDETLPVFIIAHPLSIPAIENACPEHGHLNFTIIDSHAAAAQLKLHTPPEDNRSDQLFLHLLATAPPGQQFAGEAPRHHFRLAQIRHGLIAAGLVAVLGGALFAAKNTVDAHALREEAGQLKAEAADLGRRYQEISATFPQLGVDNDTLRRLTGRYGELLRQQRQPGPAYTQVSRVLDRMPAIVLEGIDWKIGQNLPSTVAFAADSPEITTVRASIRLERADTRQTLAVFEQFVDALKAEPGVTVKVLQRPFDVESGTALRGGDGIDETAQARPFAVEIVRSKGP
;
A
#
# COMPACT_ATOMS: atom_id res chain seq x y z
N MET A 1 -21.43 -15.09 -15.00
CA MET A 1 -22.84 -15.35 -14.62
C MET A 1 -23.75 -14.52 -15.50
N SER A 2 -24.74 -15.15 -16.13
CA SER A 2 -25.81 -14.46 -16.82
C SER A 2 -26.70 -13.72 -15.80
N SER A 3 -27.22 -12.54 -16.17
CA SER A 3 -28.09 -11.76 -15.29
C SER A 3 -29.52 -11.95 -15.73
N ARG A 4 -30.39 -12.27 -14.76
CA ARG A 4 -31.83 -12.44 -14.95
C ARG A 4 -32.57 -11.49 -14.03
N PHE A 5 -33.66 -10.96 -14.54
CA PHE A 5 -34.48 -9.97 -13.86
C PHE A 5 -35.89 -10.54 -13.67
N LEU A 6 -36.34 -10.48 -12.44
CA LEU A 6 -37.67 -10.90 -12.03
C LEU A 6 -38.50 -9.65 -11.80
N TYR A 7 -39.65 -9.54 -12.47
CA TYR A 7 -40.60 -8.46 -12.27
C TYR A 7 -41.78 -8.99 -11.51
N LEU A 8 -41.96 -8.55 -10.28
CA LEU A 8 -43.04 -8.96 -9.39
C LEU A 8 -44.08 -7.85 -9.32
N ASN A 9 -45.29 -8.13 -9.77
CA ASN A 9 -46.46 -7.31 -9.55
C ASN A 9 -47.44 -7.94 -8.56
N THR A 10 -48.66 -7.42 -8.44
CA THR A 10 -49.67 -7.92 -7.51
C THR A 10 -50.16 -9.35 -7.86
N HIS A 11 -50.08 -9.78 -9.11
CA HIS A 11 -50.73 -10.99 -9.61
C HIS A 11 -49.75 -12.09 -10.04
N HIS A 12 -48.59 -11.72 -10.57
CA HIS A 12 -47.63 -12.69 -11.13
C HIS A 12 -46.22 -12.19 -11.03
N LEU A 13 -45.27 -13.09 -11.29
CA LEU A 13 -43.88 -12.82 -11.44
C LEU A 13 -43.45 -13.15 -12.88
N SER A 14 -42.85 -12.17 -13.56
CA SER A 14 -42.32 -12.36 -14.92
C SER A 14 -40.79 -12.42 -14.87
N ALA A 15 -40.17 -13.34 -15.61
CA ALA A 15 -38.73 -13.50 -15.71
C ALA A 15 -38.20 -13.02 -17.06
N TYR A 16 -37.08 -12.32 -17.03
CA TYR A 16 -36.41 -11.80 -18.21
C TYR A 16 -34.91 -12.10 -18.16
N ALA A 17 -34.35 -12.52 -19.29
CA ALA A 17 -32.92 -12.50 -19.51
C ALA A 17 -32.50 -11.15 -20.10
N TRP A 18 -31.41 -10.59 -19.62
CA TRP A 18 -30.86 -9.37 -20.21
C TRP A 18 -29.57 -9.71 -20.99
N GLN A 19 -29.56 -9.33 -22.26
CA GLN A 19 -28.46 -9.56 -23.16
C GLN A 19 -28.17 -8.30 -24.00
N SER A 20 -27.08 -7.61 -23.66
CA SER A 20 -26.55 -6.48 -24.46
C SER A 20 -27.61 -5.46 -24.88
N GLY A 21 -28.44 -4.99 -23.95
CA GLY A 21 -29.49 -3.99 -24.21
C GLY A 21 -30.84 -4.56 -24.66
N ARG A 22 -31.03 -5.87 -24.62
CA ARG A 22 -32.31 -6.53 -24.89
C ARG A 22 -32.83 -7.25 -23.66
N LEU A 23 -34.12 -7.12 -23.41
CA LEU A 23 -34.87 -7.88 -22.42
C LEU A 23 -35.61 -9.01 -23.14
N LEU A 24 -35.24 -10.23 -22.90
CA LEU A 24 -35.88 -11.41 -23.47
C LEU A 24 -36.80 -12.04 -22.43
N PRO A 25 -38.11 -12.12 -22.66
CA PRO A 25 -39.03 -12.78 -21.72
C PRO A 25 -38.72 -14.28 -21.70
N GLU A 26 -38.61 -14.84 -20.50
CA GLU A 26 -38.34 -16.29 -20.29
C GLU A 26 -39.51 -17.03 -19.65
N GLY A 27 -40.40 -16.33 -18.95
CA GLY A 27 -41.60 -16.94 -18.35
C GLY A 27 -42.43 -15.97 -17.54
N VAL A 28 -43.69 -16.36 -17.30
CA VAL A 28 -44.62 -15.67 -16.39
C VAL A 28 -45.20 -16.72 -15.45
N PHE A 29 -45.16 -16.46 -14.16
CA PHE A 29 -45.53 -17.39 -13.09
C PHE A 29 -46.63 -16.77 -12.26
N ALA A 30 -47.76 -17.47 -12.15
CA ALA A 30 -48.88 -17.05 -11.28
C ALA A 30 -48.50 -17.20 -9.79
N GLY A 31 -49.19 -16.43 -8.92
CA GLY A 31 -48.94 -16.47 -7.48
C GLY A 31 -49.62 -17.67 -6.77
N ASP A 32 -50.07 -18.67 -7.49
CA ASP A 32 -50.65 -19.91 -6.97
C ASP A 32 -49.57 -21.03 -6.86
N ASP A 33 -49.96 -22.16 -6.27
CA ASP A 33 -49.05 -23.28 -6.06
C ASP A 33 -48.44 -23.85 -7.36
N ASP A 34 -49.19 -23.77 -8.45
CA ASP A 34 -48.75 -24.25 -9.76
C ASP A 34 -47.71 -23.33 -10.37
N GLY A 35 -47.93 -22.03 -10.33
CA GLY A 35 -47.01 -21.03 -10.78
C GLY A 35 -45.73 -21.01 -9.94
N LEU A 36 -45.83 -21.20 -8.62
CA LEU A 36 -44.66 -21.32 -7.75
C LEU A 36 -43.81 -22.57 -8.06
N ARG A 37 -44.45 -23.70 -8.39
CA ARG A 37 -43.72 -24.90 -8.84
C ARG A 37 -42.99 -24.66 -10.15
N GLN A 38 -43.67 -24.08 -11.15
CA GLN A 38 -43.05 -23.71 -12.44
C GLN A 38 -41.88 -22.74 -12.25
N PHE A 39 -42.01 -21.80 -11.31
CA PHE A 39 -40.92 -20.88 -10.98
C PHE A 39 -39.73 -21.59 -10.33
N ALA A 40 -39.97 -22.55 -9.43
CA ALA A 40 -38.91 -23.36 -8.83
C ALA A 40 -38.17 -24.19 -9.89
N GLU A 41 -38.89 -24.79 -10.86
CA GLU A 41 -38.28 -25.49 -12.00
C GLU A 41 -37.45 -24.55 -12.88
N TYR A 42 -37.96 -23.36 -13.17
CA TYR A 42 -37.22 -22.31 -13.89
C TYR A 42 -35.91 -21.94 -13.19
N LEU A 43 -35.95 -21.73 -11.87
CA LEU A 43 -34.75 -21.43 -11.07
C LEU A 43 -33.74 -22.57 -11.12
N ALA A 44 -34.21 -23.83 -11.00
CA ALA A 44 -33.36 -25.02 -11.09
C ALA A 44 -32.65 -25.15 -12.46
N GLY A 45 -33.31 -24.76 -13.54
CA GLY A 45 -32.72 -24.70 -14.88
C GLY A 45 -31.67 -23.59 -15.05
N HIS A 46 -31.63 -22.63 -14.13
CA HIS A 46 -30.80 -21.43 -14.25
C HIS A 46 -29.85 -21.21 -13.06
N ARG A 47 -29.38 -22.28 -12.40
CA ARG A 47 -28.53 -22.23 -11.18
C ARG A 47 -27.25 -21.39 -11.32
N GLY A 48 -26.73 -21.22 -12.55
CA GLY A 48 -25.55 -20.40 -12.81
C GLY A 48 -25.80 -18.91 -12.99
N SER A 49 -27.06 -18.46 -12.81
CA SER A 49 -27.48 -17.08 -13.06
C SER A 49 -27.58 -16.28 -11.78
N ARG A 50 -27.40 -14.95 -11.92
CA ARG A 50 -27.67 -13.97 -10.86
C ARG A 50 -29.05 -13.37 -11.08
N PHE A 51 -29.88 -13.36 -10.05
CA PHE A 51 -31.23 -12.83 -10.10
C PHE A 51 -31.32 -11.46 -9.42
N SER A 52 -32.11 -10.55 -9.99
CA SER A 52 -32.49 -9.28 -9.37
C SER A 52 -33.99 -9.14 -9.48
N LEU A 53 -34.67 -8.81 -8.37
CA LEU A 53 -36.12 -8.66 -8.34
C LEU A 53 -36.50 -7.19 -8.37
N LEU A 54 -37.35 -6.80 -9.33
CA LEU A 54 -38.01 -5.51 -9.42
C LEU A 54 -39.45 -5.67 -9.02
N ALA A 55 -39.84 -5.02 -7.94
CA ALA A 55 -41.20 -5.06 -7.44
C ALA A 55 -42.00 -3.83 -7.87
N ASN A 56 -43.23 -4.07 -8.32
CA ASN A 56 -44.26 -3.06 -8.52
C ASN A 56 -45.49 -3.42 -7.67
N VAL A 57 -45.42 -3.04 -6.40
CA VAL A 57 -46.44 -3.35 -5.39
C VAL A 57 -46.97 -2.08 -4.74
N ALA A 58 -48.22 -2.09 -4.29
CA ALA A 58 -48.82 -0.92 -3.66
C ALA A 58 -48.28 -0.64 -2.26
N GLU A 59 -47.86 -1.68 -1.56
CA GLU A 59 -47.46 -1.66 -0.15
C GLU A 59 -45.99 -1.26 0.00
N GLU A 60 -45.65 -0.08 -0.46
CA GLU A 60 -44.37 0.58 -0.27
C GLU A 60 -44.55 1.82 0.58
N SER A 61 -43.73 2.00 1.61
CA SER A 61 -43.80 3.15 2.52
C SER A 61 -42.46 3.82 2.68
N HIS A 62 -42.46 5.13 2.80
CA HIS A 62 -41.28 5.97 2.94
C HIS A 62 -41.45 6.91 4.13
N VAL A 63 -40.45 6.95 5.00
CA VAL A 63 -40.43 7.85 6.17
C VAL A 63 -39.06 8.54 6.24
N GLN A 64 -39.12 9.87 6.37
CA GLN A 64 -37.92 10.65 6.62
C GLN A 64 -37.70 10.80 8.13
N GLU A 65 -36.50 10.49 8.58
CA GLU A 65 -36.11 10.56 9.99
C GLU A 65 -34.81 11.35 10.15
N LEU A 66 -34.72 11.99 11.31
CA LEU A 66 -33.52 12.67 11.76
C LEU A 66 -32.85 11.81 12.83
N ILE A 67 -31.64 11.35 12.59
CA ILE A 67 -30.89 10.51 13.52
C ILE A 67 -29.59 11.23 13.97
N PRO A 68 -29.11 11.00 15.20
CA PRO A 68 -27.81 11.53 15.60
C PRO A 68 -26.69 10.95 14.72
N PHE A 69 -25.62 11.72 14.58
CA PHE A 69 -24.44 11.28 13.82
C PHE A 69 -23.76 10.10 14.51
N LEU A 70 -23.89 8.92 13.92
CA LEU A 70 -23.27 7.66 14.35
C LEU A 70 -22.53 7.02 13.20
N ARG A 71 -21.58 6.11 13.50
CA ARG A 71 -20.83 5.35 12.50
C ARG A 71 -20.85 3.85 12.80
N GLY A 72 -20.56 3.06 11.77
CA GLY A 72 -20.37 1.60 11.92
C GLY A 72 -21.59 0.89 12.52
N SER A 73 -21.37 0.02 13.46
CA SER A 73 -22.35 -0.83 14.12
C SER A 73 -23.46 -0.05 14.82
N ASP A 74 -23.12 1.05 15.48
CA ASP A 74 -24.08 1.85 16.26
C ASP A 74 -25.10 2.54 15.34
N ARG A 75 -24.64 3.06 14.19
CA ARG A 75 -25.54 3.60 13.15
C ARG A 75 -26.47 2.50 12.63
N GLN A 76 -25.93 1.32 12.34
CA GLN A 76 -26.70 0.20 11.84
C GLN A 76 -27.76 -0.25 12.86
N ALA A 77 -27.38 -0.38 14.13
CA ALA A 77 -28.29 -0.76 15.20
C ALA A 77 -29.44 0.27 15.39
N LEU A 78 -29.10 1.57 15.32
CA LEU A 78 -30.11 2.62 15.39
C LEU A 78 -31.07 2.57 14.21
N ILE A 79 -30.56 2.40 12.99
CA ILE A 79 -31.38 2.27 11.78
C ILE A 79 -32.30 1.06 11.88
N THR A 80 -31.78 -0.10 12.26
CA THR A 80 -32.59 -1.32 12.45
C THR A 80 -33.71 -1.10 13.45
N ARG A 81 -33.42 -0.44 14.57
CA ARG A 81 -34.44 -0.08 15.57
C ARG A 81 -35.49 0.88 14.99
N LYS A 82 -35.07 1.89 14.21
CA LYS A 82 -35.99 2.85 13.57
C LYS A 82 -36.88 2.17 12.52
N ILE A 83 -36.34 1.29 11.71
CA ILE A 83 -37.11 0.47 10.77
C ILE A 83 -38.15 -0.35 11.50
N GLY A 84 -37.77 -1.02 12.59
CA GLY A 84 -38.74 -1.81 13.40
C GLY A 84 -39.83 -0.96 14.09
N GLN A 85 -39.55 0.32 14.40
CA GLN A 85 -40.53 1.24 14.95
C GLN A 85 -41.55 1.72 13.90
N HIS A 86 -41.10 2.03 12.67
CA HIS A 86 -41.99 2.56 11.61
C HIS A 86 -42.66 1.46 10.79
N PHE A 87 -41.98 0.34 10.57
CA PHE A 87 -42.39 -0.71 9.65
C PHE A 87 -42.41 -2.07 10.38
N GLN A 88 -43.39 -2.27 11.23
CA GLN A 88 -43.50 -3.51 11.99
C GLN A 88 -43.71 -4.72 11.06
N GLY A 89 -42.98 -5.80 11.34
CA GLY A 89 -43.19 -7.10 10.69
C GLY A 89 -42.49 -7.27 9.33
N THR A 90 -41.76 -6.29 8.81
CA THR A 90 -41.00 -6.47 7.55
C THR A 90 -39.50 -6.39 7.75
N ALA A 91 -38.79 -7.33 7.10
CA ALA A 91 -37.33 -7.29 6.94
C ALA A 91 -36.92 -6.69 5.59
N LEU A 92 -37.89 -6.35 4.72
CA LEU A 92 -37.65 -5.80 3.38
C LEU A 92 -37.62 -4.28 3.48
N ALA A 93 -36.46 -3.72 3.84
CA ALA A 93 -36.30 -2.29 4.05
C ALA A 93 -34.95 -1.79 3.52
N ALA A 94 -34.97 -0.55 3.07
CA ALA A 94 -33.79 0.15 2.58
C ALA A 94 -33.63 1.48 3.31
N VAL A 95 -32.40 1.97 3.45
CA VAL A 95 -32.11 3.28 4.04
C VAL A 95 -31.18 4.07 3.13
N VAL A 96 -31.50 5.35 2.97
CA VAL A 96 -30.72 6.29 2.17
C VAL A 96 -30.38 7.50 3.02
N SER A 97 -29.12 7.90 3.05
CA SER A 97 -28.74 9.18 3.66
C SER A 97 -29.14 10.35 2.74
N LEU A 98 -29.85 11.31 3.31
CA LEU A 98 -30.21 12.58 2.64
C LEU A 98 -29.21 13.70 2.96
N GLY A 99 -28.12 13.36 3.66
CA GLY A 99 -27.12 14.31 4.11
C GLY A 99 -27.28 14.71 5.57
N TYR A 100 -26.49 15.70 5.98
CA TYR A 100 -26.43 16.12 7.38
C TYR A 100 -27.02 17.52 7.54
N GLU A 101 -27.63 17.76 8.69
CA GLU A 101 -28.05 19.10 9.04
C GLU A 101 -26.84 20.00 9.31
N LYS A 102 -26.95 21.26 8.87
CA LYS A 102 -25.97 22.31 9.20
C LYS A 102 -26.19 22.85 10.62
N SER A 103 -26.34 21.95 11.59
CA SER A 103 -26.52 22.29 13.00
C SER A 103 -25.28 21.90 13.81
N GLN A 104 -25.17 22.41 15.05
CA GLN A 104 -24.04 22.06 15.94
C GLN A 104 -23.89 20.56 16.19
N ARG A 105 -24.97 19.80 16.13
CA ARG A 105 -24.99 18.37 16.43
C ARG A 105 -24.79 17.44 15.22
N LYS A 106 -24.65 17.97 14.01
CA LYS A 106 -24.45 17.18 12.76
C LYS A 106 -25.42 15.98 12.63
N ASN A 107 -26.71 16.15 12.93
CA ASN A 107 -27.69 15.10 12.75
C ASN A 107 -27.77 14.68 11.29
N GLU A 108 -27.93 13.38 11.05
CA GLU A 108 -28.12 12.79 9.71
C GLU A 108 -29.61 12.71 9.39
N ARG A 109 -30.02 13.23 8.24
CA ARG A 109 -31.34 12.97 7.67
C ARG A 109 -31.30 11.67 6.89
N VAL A 110 -32.16 10.74 7.22
CA VAL A 110 -32.28 9.46 6.52
C VAL A 110 -33.67 9.27 5.98
N LEU A 111 -33.74 8.68 4.80
CA LEU A 111 -34.99 8.19 4.22
C LEU A 111 -35.03 6.69 4.45
N LEU A 112 -35.99 6.25 5.24
CA LEU A 112 -36.31 4.86 5.50
C LEU A 112 -37.42 4.45 4.52
N SER A 113 -37.23 3.36 3.80
CA SER A 113 -38.21 2.80 2.86
C SER A 113 -38.42 1.33 3.16
N ALA A 114 -39.64 0.87 3.11
CA ALA A 114 -39.95 -0.53 3.39
C ALA A 114 -41.09 -1.05 2.51
N LEU A 115 -41.04 -2.35 2.23
CA LEU A 115 -42.12 -3.11 1.63
C LEU A 115 -42.94 -3.70 2.78
N THR A 116 -44.15 -3.15 3.00
CA THR A 116 -44.90 -3.37 4.22
C THR A 116 -45.79 -4.65 4.18
N ASN A 117 -45.85 -5.31 3.04
CA ASN A 117 -46.55 -6.62 2.89
C ASN A 117 -45.54 -7.75 2.59
N PRO A 118 -44.76 -8.22 3.58
CA PRO A 118 -43.79 -9.29 3.37
C PRO A 118 -44.44 -10.63 2.94
N ALA A 119 -45.71 -10.85 3.27
CA ALA A 119 -46.43 -12.06 2.90
C ALA A 119 -46.53 -12.24 1.36
N HIS A 120 -46.62 -11.13 0.61
CA HIS A 120 -46.65 -11.16 -0.85
C HIS A 120 -45.30 -11.65 -1.45
N PHE A 121 -44.19 -11.38 -0.78
CA PHE A 121 -42.86 -11.77 -1.23
C PHE A 121 -42.44 -13.15 -0.74
N ALA A 122 -43.01 -13.62 0.39
CA ALA A 122 -42.53 -14.80 1.08
C ALA A 122 -42.51 -16.07 0.21
N PRO A 123 -43.55 -16.42 -0.57
CA PRO A 123 -43.54 -17.62 -1.41
C PRO A 123 -42.40 -17.58 -2.47
N TRP A 124 -42.22 -16.44 -3.10
CA TRP A 124 -41.19 -16.24 -4.12
C TRP A 124 -39.78 -16.31 -3.53
N LEU A 125 -39.56 -15.68 -2.38
CA LEU A 125 -38.31 -15.72 -1.67
C LEU A 125 -37.98 -17.11 -1.14
N GLN A 126 -38.98 -17.87 -0.67
CA GLN A 126 -38.78 -19.26 -0.28
C GLN A 126 -38.40 -20.15 -1.47
N ALA A 127 -39.02 -19.95 -2.63
CA ALA A 127 -38.63 -20.68 -3.86
C ALA A 127 -37.20 -20.34 -4.30
N ILE A 128 -36.78 -19.06 -4.23
CA ILE A 128 -35.42 -18.60 -4.54
C ILE A 128 -34.42 -19.24 -3.58
N ASP A 129 -34.70 -19.23 -2.29
CA ASP A 129 -33.85 -19.81 -1.25
C ASP A 129 -33.71 -21.32 -1.40
N GLY A 130 -34.84 -22.02 -1.58
CA GLY A 130 -34.89 -23.48 -1.79
C GLY A 130 -34.17 -23.95 -3.06
N ALA A 131 -34.13 -23.10 -4.08
CA ALA A 131 -33.35 -23.37 -5.29
C ALA A 131 -31.86 -22.95 -5.16
N GLU A 132 -31.41 -22.41 -4.02
CA GLU A 132 -30.10 -21.83 -3.78
C GLU A 132 -29.73 -20.75 -4.83
N ALA A 133 -30.73 -20.06 -5.38
CA ALA A 133 -30.54 -19.10 -6.45
C ALA A 133 -29.94 -17.78 -5.93
N PRO A 134 -28.86 -17.26 -6.54
CA PRO A 134 -28.18 -16.04 -6.08
C PRO A 134 -29.02 -14.79 -6.33
N LEU A 135 -29.76 -14.31 -5.32
CA LEU A 135 -30.52 -13.06 -5.38
C LEU A 135 -29.65 -11.86 -5.04
N ALA A 136 -29.36 -11.02 -6.04
CA ALA A 136 -28.52 -9.82 -5.89
C ALA A 136 -29.19 -8.74 -5.06
N GLY A 137 -30.51 -8.58 -5.21
CA GLY A 137 -31.27 -7.61 -4.43
C GLY A 137 -32.72 -7.54 -4.88
N ILE A 138 -33.53 -6.85 -4.04
CA ILE A 138 -34.90 -6.48 -4.31
C ILE A 138 -34.97 -4.96 -4.47
N TYR A 139 -35.58 -4.52 -5.53
CA TYR A 139 -35.71 -3.11 -5.90
C TYR A 139 -37.17 -2.80 -6.19
N THR A 140 -37.55 -1.51 -6.19
CA THR A 140 -38.91 -1.11 -6.57
C THR A 140 -38.88 -0.17 -7.80
N VAL A 141 -39.97 -0.17 -8.54
CA VAL A 141 -40.19 0.76 -9.65
C VAL A 141 -40.09 2.22 -9.15
N ALA A 142 -40.69 2.51 -8.01
CA ALA A 142 -40.64 3.83 -7.41
C ALA A 142 -39.19 4.27 -7.11
N GLN A 143 -38.37 3.38 -6.53
CA GLN A 143 -36.97 3.65 -6.21
C GLN A 143 -36.17 4.06 -7.44
N LEU A 144 -36.48 3.53 -8.61
CA LEU A 144 -35.77 3.78 -9.86
C LEU A 144 -36.27 5.06 -10.58
N GLY A 145 -37.39 5.64 -10.16
CA GLY A 145 -38.00 6.78 -10.85
C GLY A 145 -37.08 7.99 -11.03
N GLY A 146 -36.40 8.40 -9.96
CA GLY A 146 -35.48 9.52 -10.03
C GLY A 146 -34.23 9.23 -10.88
N LEU A 147 -33.74 7.97 -10.85
CA LEU A 147 -32.65 7.54 -11.71
C LEU A 147 -33.06 7.53 -13.18
N LEU A 148 -34.28 7.13 -13.48
CA LEU A 148 -34.86 7.17 -14.83
C LEU A 148 -34.87 8.61 -15.37
N LEU A 149 -35.49 9.56 -14.65
CA LEU A 149 -35.53 10.97 -15.03
C LEU A 149 -34.11 11.53 -15.26
N LYS A 150 -33.20 11.25 -14.36
CA LYS A 150 -31.81 11.69 -14.52
C LYS A 150 -31.13 11.14 -15.79
N LYS A 151 -31.38 9.87 -16.10
CA LYS A 151 -30.77 9.21 -17.28
C LYS A 151 -31.34 9.70 -18.60
N ILE A 152 -32.60 10.16 -18.59
CA ILE A 152 -33.24 10.78 -19.77
C ILE A 152 -33.15 12.31 -19.76
N GLY A 153 -32.21 12.89 -18.98
CA GLY A 153 -31.89 14.30 -18.99
C GLY A 153 -32.94 15.22 -18.38
N GLN A 154 -33.89 14.69 -17.60
CA GLN A 154 -34.90 15.51 -16.94
C GLN A 154 -34.43 16.05 -15.59
N PRO A 155 -34.89 17.25 -15.16
CA PRO A 155 -34.54 17.78 -13.85
C PRO A 155 -35.13 16.90 -12.73
N VAL A 156 -34.32 16.63 -11.71
CA VAL A 156 -34.67 15.71 -10.60
C VAL A 156 -34.92 16.42 -9.26
N GLY A 157 -35.31 17.69 -9.30
CA GLY A 157 -35.71 18.42 -8.09
C GLY A 157 -36.96 17.84 -7.42
N ARG A 158 -37.88 18.72 -6.95
CA ARG A 158 -39.21 18.31 -6.52
C ARG A 158 -40.09 18.11 -7.75
N CYS A 159 -40.60 16.91 -7.93
CA CYS A 159 -41.46 16.61 -9.09
C CYS A 159 -42.33 15.39 -8.84
N LEU A 160 -43.36 15.22 -9.67
CA LEU A 160 -44.15 14.00 -9.77
C LEU A 160 -43.71 13.21 -10.99
N LEU A 161 -43.64 11.90 -10.84
CA LEU A 161 -43.44 10.96 -11.95
C LEU A 161 -44.63 9.97 -11.94
N LEU A 162 -45.35 9.95 -13.07
CA LEU A 162 -46.43 9.04 -13.32
C LEU A 162 -46.08 8.10 -14.47
N THR A 163 -46.20 6.79 -14.21
CA THR A 163 -45.92 5.76 -15.21
C THR A 163 -46.99 4.68 -15.19
N LEU A 164 -47.31 4.15 -16.33
CA LEU A 164 -48.21 2.99 -16.40
C LEU A 164 -47.38 1.71 -16.19
N GLN A 165 -47.80 0.89 -15.26
CA GLN A 165 -47.24 -0.42 -14.94
C GLN A 165 -48.37 -1.44 -14.89
N ASP A 166 -48.29 -2.46 -15.72
CA ASP A 166 -49.36 -3.45 -15.81
C ASP A 166 -50.75 -2.78 -16.05
N GLN A 167 -51.66 -2.89 -15.11
CA GLN A 167 -52.99 -2.26 -15.14
C GLN A 167 -53.14 -1.17 -14.05
N SER A 168 -52.06 -0.50 -13.71
CA SER A 168 -52.07 0.54 -12.69
C SER A 168 -51.13 1.69 -13.05
N ILE A 169 -51.51 2.88 -12.59
CA ILE A 169 -50.62 4.06 -12.65
C ILE A 169 -49.77 4.07 -11.37
N ARG A 170 -48.45 3.99 -11.53
CA ARG A 170 -47.51 4.27 -10.46
C ARG A 170 -47.32 5.76 -10.37
N GLU A 171 -47.59 6.33 -9.24
CA GLU A 171 -47.42 7.71 -8.89
C GLU A 171 -46.28 7.84 -7.89
N SER A 172 -45.29 8.66 -8.18
CA SER A 172 -44.14 8.88 -7.30
C SER A 172 -43.87 10.37 -7.13
N TYR A 173 -43.81 10.81 -5.87
CA TYR A 173 -43.30 12.13 -5.53
C TYR A 173 -41.81 12.02 -5.24
N LEU A 174 -41.02 12.74 -6.02
CA LEU A 174 -39.56 12.74 -5.97
C LEU A 174 -39.05 14.05 -5.39
N VAL A 175 -37.99 13.96 -4.56
CA VAL A 175 -37.23 15.11 -4.09
C VAL A 175 -35.77 14.78 -4.31
N ASP A 176 -35.06 15.60 -5.08
CA ASP A 176 -33.65 15.41 -5.43
C ASP A 176 -33.35 14.00 -5.98
N GLY A 177 -34.27 13.49 -6.82
CA GLY A 177 -34.18 12.18 -7.45
C GLY A 177 -34.43 10.98 -6.50
N ARG A 178 -35.00 11.21 -5.34
CA ARG A 178 -35.37 10.17 -4.37
C ARG A 178 -36.85 10.15 -4.13
N THR A 179 -37.43 8.97 -4.05
CA THR A 179 -38.87 8.79 -3.83
C THR A 179 -39.17 9.01 -2.36
N HIS A 180 -39.96 10.04 -2.09
CA HIS A 180 -40.45 10.36 -0.75
C HIS A 180 -41.88 9.85 -0.50
N PHE A 181 -42.63 9.65 -1.55
CA PHE A 181 -43.94 9.05 -1.50
C PHE A 181 -44.23 8.32 -2.81
N SER A 182 -44.86 7.18 -2.76
CA SER A 182 -45.35 6.45 -3.92
C SER A 182 -46.66 5.74 -3.61
N ARG A 183 -47.51 5.69 -4.61
CA ARG A 183 -48.75 4.87 -4.55
C ARG A 183 -49.07 4.29 -5.93
N MET A 184 -50.00 3.35 -5.94
CA MET A 184 -50.57 2.78 -7.17
C MET A 184 -52.04 3.09 -7.25
N ALA A 185 -52.50 3.54 -8.39
CA ALA A 185 -53.88 3.72 -8.72
C ALA A 185 -54.28 2.71 -9.81
N PRO A 186 -55.33 1.90 -9.60
CA PRO A 186 -55.77 0.94 -10.61
C PRO A 186 -56.32 1.66 -11.84
N LEU A 187 -55.99 1.13 -13.02
CA LEU A 187 -56.52 1.60 -14.28
C LEU A 187 -57.85 0.86 -14.57
N THR A 188 -58.93 1.62 -14.67
CA THR A 188 -60.27 1.06 -14.95
C THR A 188 -60.61 1.02 -16.41
N ASP A 189 -60.01 1.91 -17.21
CA ASP A 189 -60.20 2.02 -18.66
C ASP A 189 -58.83 2.02 -19.34
N SER A 190 -58.50 0.97 -20.04
CA SER A 190 -57.21 0.78 -20.75
C SER A 190 -57.19 1.38 -22.18
N SER A 191 -58.28 2.02 -22.58
CA SER A 191 -58.28 2.80 -23.84
C SER A 191 -57.31 3.98 -23.73
N ILE A 192 -56.78 4.47 -24.86
CA ILE A 192 -55.88 5.64 -24.89
C ILE A 192 -56.54 6.83 -24.20
N ALA A 193 -57.83 7.09 -24.44
CA ALA A 193 -58.56 8.17 -23.80
C ALA A 193 -58.76 7.94 -22.30
N GLY A 194 -58.98 6.67 -21.88
CA GLY A 194 -59.08 6.27 -20.48
C GLY A 194 -57.79 6.46 -19.71
N ILE A 195 -56.66 6.03 -20.31
CA ILE A 195 -55.31 6.21 -19.75
C ILE A 195 -55.00 7.72 -19.60
N ALA A 196 -55.32 8.53 -20.60
CA ALA A 196 -55.08 9.97 -20.57
C ALA A 196 -55.86 10.68 -19.45
N ARG A 197 -57.18 10.37 -19.33
CA ARG A 197 -58.00 10.89 -18.23
C ARG A 197 -57.52 10.44 -16.86
N SER A 198 -57.04 9.19 -16.76
CA SER A 198 -56.52 8.65 -15.52
C SER A 198 -55.26 9.35 -15.08
N PHE A 199 -54.29 9.60 -15.99
CA PHE A 199 -53.11 10.37 -15.68
C PHE A 199 -53.40 11.76 -15.13
N ALA A 200 -54.29 12.51 -15.80
CA ALA A 200 -54.69 13.84 -15.37
C ALA A 200 -55.38 13.82 -13.99
N ALA A 201 -56.32 12.88 -13.78
CA ALA A 201 -57.05 12.78 -12.54
C ALA A 201 -56.14 12.36 -11.36
N GLU A 202 -55.25 11.41 -11.59
CA GLU A 202 -54.37 10.88 -10.52
C GLU A 202 -53.28 11.90 -10.18
N ALA A 203 -52.74 12.65 -11.14
CA ALA A 203 -51.83 13.76 -10.87
C ALA A 203 -52.45 14.82 -9.96
N GLY A 204 -53.72 15.20 -10.23
CA GLY A 204 -54.46 16.14 -9.39
C GLY A 204 -54.74 15.58 -7.98
N LYS A 205 -55.18 14.32 -7.85
CA LYS A 205 -55.39 13.68 -6.56
C LYS A 205 -54.11 13.57 -5.74
N LEU A 206 -52.98 13.22 -6.37
CA LEU A 206 -51.68 13.15 -5.70
C LEU A 206 -51.27 14.51 -5.20
N HIS A 207 -51.39 15.57 -6.04
CA HIS A 207 -51.05 16.94 -5.65
C HIS A 207 -51.85 17.37 -4.40
N GLN A 208 -53.18 17.18 -4.40
CA GLN A 208 -54.01 17.48 -3.24
C GLN A 208 -53.63 16.69 -2.00
N TYR A 209 -53.28 15.40 -2.14
CA TYR A 209 -52.79 14.57 -1.06
C TYR A 209 -51.51 15.13 -0.47
N LEU A 210 -50.52 15.50 -1.31
CA LEU A 210 -49.22 16.03 -0.84
C LEU A 210 -49.37 17.35 -0.09
N ILE A 211 -50.34 18.22 -0.51
CA ILE A 211 -50.70 19.46 0.21
C ILE A 211 -51.28 19.06 1.59
N GLY A 212 -52.23 18.10 1.63
CA GLY A 212 -52.83 17.62 2.86
C GLY A 212 -51.82 17.06 3.85
N GLN A 213 -50.79 16.39 3.36
CA GLN A 213 -49.67 15.87 4.15
C GLN A 213 -48.60 16.93 4.46
N ARG A 214 -48.75 18.17 4.00
CA ARG A 214 -47.78 19.26 4.16
C ARG A 214 -46.41 18.96 3.59
N LEU A 215 -46.33 18.09 2.59
CA LEU A 215 -45.11 17.77 1.86
C LEU A 215 -44.77 18.85 0.84
N ILE A 216 -45.75 19.60 0.35
CA ILE A 216 -45.64 20.72 -0.57
C ILE A 216 -46.49 21.90 -0.09
N GLY A 217 -46.14 23.09 -0.51
CA GLY A 217 -46.94 24.31 -0.30
C GLY A 217 -48.23 24.33 -1.14
N ARG A 218 -49.24 25.08 -0.71
CA ARG A 218 -50.51 25.23 -1.47
C ARG A 218 -50.36 25.88 -2.83
N ASP A 219 -49.43 26.86 -2.90
CA ASP A 219 -49.18 27.64 -4.11
C ASP A 219 -47.91 27.13 -4.85
N GLU A 220 -47.34 25.99 -4.43
CA GLU A 220 -46.16 25.42 -5.04
C GLU A 220 -46.51 24.74 -6.37
N THR A 221 -45.91 25.20 -7.47
CA THR A 221 -46.04 24.55 -8.79
C THR A 221 -45.08 23.39 -8.89
N LEU A 222 -45.61 22.19 -9.21
CA LEU A 222 -44.83 20.97 -9.35
C LEU A 222 -44.70 20.54 -10.81
N PRO A 223 -43.50 20.29 -11.32
CA PRO A 223 -43.30 19.56 -12.57
C PRO A 223 -43.88 18.14 -12.47
N VAL A 224 -44.61 17.71 -13.44
CA VAL A 224 -45.24 16.40 -13.58
C VAL A 224 -44.70 15.72 -14.82
N PHE A 225 -43.93 14.66 -14.66
CA PHE A 225 -43.42 13.87 -15.75
C PHE A 225 -44.31 12.65 -15.96
N ILE A 226 -44.80 12.46 -17.19
CA ILE A 226 -45.59 11.30 -17.61
C ILE A 226 -44.82 10.58 -18.70
N ILE A 227 -44.58 9.27 -18.51
CA ILE A 227 -43.99 8.44 -19.56
C ILE A 227 -45.11 7.75 -20.30
N ALA A 228 -45.16 7.96 -21.61
CA ALA A 228 -46.24 7.45 -22.44
C ALA A 228 -45.73 6.94 -23.79
N HIS A 229 -46.46 6.00 -24.36
CA HIS A 229 -46.22 5.58 -25.75
C HIS A 229 -46.55 6.70 -26.74
N PRO A 230 -45.79 6.84 -27.83
CA PRO A 230 -45.99 7.91 -28.82
C PRO A 230 -47.44 8.08 -29.28
N LEU A 231 -48.17 6.98 -29.51
CA LEU A 231 -49.55 6.99 -29.92
C LEU A 231 -50.54 7.59 -28.88
N SER A 232 -50.15 7.61 -27.62
CA SER A 232 -50.97 8.13 -26.52
C SER A 232 -50.69 9.57 -26.17
N ILE A 233 -49.57 10.13 -26.60
CA ILE A 233 -49.11 11.48 -26.25
C ILE A 233 -50.19 12.54 -26.59
N PRO A 234 -50.73 12.61 -27.78
CA PRO A 234 -51.70 13.66 -28.09
C PRO A 234 -52.97 13.62 -27.21
N ALA A 235 -53.39 12.43 -26.84
CA ALA A 235 -54.57 12.26 -25.94
C ALA A 235 -54.22 12.72 -24.51
N ILE A 236 -53.01 12.44 -24.03
CA ILE A 236 -52.56 12.83 -22.69
C ILE A 236 -52.33 14.35 -22.62
N GLU A 237 -51.74 14.98 -23.67
CA GLU A 237 -51.59 16.42 -23.75
C GLU A 237 -52.93 17.14 -23.71
N ASN A 238 -53.94 16.64 -24.42
CA ASN A 238 -55.30 17.16 -24.35
C ASN A 238 -55.98 17.00 -22.99
N ALA A 239 -55.68 15.91 -22.27
CA ALA A 239 -56.26 15.64 -20.95
C ALA A 239 -55.54 16.37 -19.81
N CYS A 240 -54.30 16.76 -20.01
CA CYS A 240 -53.41 17.41 -19.04
C CYS A 240 -53.13 18.88 -19.44
N PRO A 241 -54.13 19.75 -19.42
CA PRO A 241 -53.91 21.16 -19.83
C PRO A 241 -52.97 21.84 -18.81
N GLU A 242 -52.17 22.79 -19.30
CA GLU A 242 -51.31 23.66 -18.48
C GLU A 242 -52.13 24.63 -17.64
N HIS A 243 -52.86 24.14 -16.66
CA HIS A 243 -53.67 24.97 -15.78
C HIS A 243 -53.44 24.62 -14.32
N GLY A 244 -53.21 25.63 -13.49
CA GLY A 244 -53.01 25.47 -12.05
C GLY A 244 -51.58 25.23 -11.62
N HIS A 245 -51.40 24.45 -10.54
CA HIS A 245 -50.09 24.24 -9.90
C HIS A 245 -49.35 22.99 -10.41
N LEU A 246 -49.76 22.40 -11.54
CA LEU A 246 -49.13 21.25 -12.18
C LEU A 246 -48.59 21.62 -13.56
N ASN A 247 -47.32 21.42 -13.78
CA ASN A 247 -46.68 21.65 -15.08
C ASN A 247 -46.32 20.28 -15.70
N PHE A 248 -47.09 19.88 -16.71
CA PHE A 248 -46.95 18.56 -17.33
C PHE A 248 -45.87 18.54 -18.42
N THR A 249 -45.02 17.55 -18.34
CA THR A 249 -44.05 17.19 -19.40
C THR A 249 -44.27 15.74 -19.76
N ILE A 250 -44.71 15.49 -20.99
CA ILE A 250 -44.97 14.13 -21.45
C ILE A 250 -43.73 13.65 -22.19
N ILE A 251 -43.22 12.50 -21.73
CA ILE A 251 -41.97 11.89 -22.20
C ILE A 251 -42.34 10.70 -23.08
N ASP A 252 -41.87 10.74 -24.32
CA ASP A 252 -41.99 9.65 -25.28
C ASP A 252 -41.17 8.42 -24.76
N SER A 253 -41.85 7.27 -24.54
CA SER A 253 -41.25 6.02 -24.07
C SER A 253 -40.24 5.46 -25.07
N HIS A 254 -40.42 5.66 -26.38
CA HIS A 254 -39.44 5.24 -27.40
C HIS A 254 -38.18 6.13 -27.37
N ALA A 255 -38.34 7.44 -27.23
CA ALA A 255 -37.21 8.34 -27.04
C ALA A 255 -36.44 8.04 -25.75
N ALA A 256 -37.16 7.75 -24.66
CA ALA A 256 -36.56 7.33 -23.39
C ALA A 256 -35.79 6.01 -23.55
N ALA A 257 -36.37 5.01 -24.24
CA ALA A 257 -35.71 3.73 -24.53
C ALA A 257 -34.42 3.94 -25.34
N ALA A 258 -34.44 4.79 -26.35
CA ALA A 258 -33.27 5.10 -27.15
C ALA A 258 -32.17 5.77 -26.32
N GLN A 259 -32.50 6.74 -25.45
CA GLN A 259 -31.53 7.38 -24.54
C GLN A 259 -30.92 6.40 -23.55
N LEU A 260 -31.70 5.46 -23.07
CA LEU A 260 -31.25 4.37 -22.18
C LEU A 260 -30.48 3.28 -22.94
N LYS A 261 -30.46 3.29 -24.27
CA LYS A 261 -29.89 2.23 -25.13
C LYS A 261 -30.62 0.88 -24.97
N LEU A 262 -31.92 0.91 -24.74
CA LEU A 262 -32.78 -0.24 -24.83
C LEU A 262 -33.12 -0.48 -26.30
N HIS A 263 -32.72 -1.63 -26.84
CA HIS A 263 -32.84 -1.89 -28.29
C HIS A 263 -34.27 -2.18 -28.74
N THR A 264 -35.11 -2.68 -27.82
CA THR A 264 -36.52 -2.96 -28.11
C THR A 264 -37.37 -1.97 -27.31
N PRO A 265 -37.94 -0.94 -27.94
CA PRO A 265 -38.78 0.00 -27.20
C PRO A 265 -40.08 -0.67 -26.73
N PRO A 266 -40.73 -0.14 -25.69
CA PRO A 266 -42.03 -0.64 -25.27
C PRO A 266 -43.07 -0.60 -26.39
N GLU A 267 -43.85 -1.65 -26.52
CA GLU A 267 -44.91 -1.76 -27.58
C GLU A 267 -46.19 -1.05 -27.17
N ASP A 268 -46.36 -0.73 -25.90
CA ASP A 268 -47.54 -0.07 -25.32
C ASP A 268 -47.14 1.01 -24.29
N ASN A 269 -48.12 1.52 -23.53
CA ASN A 269 -47.87 2.54 -22.51
C ASN A 269 -47.15 2.03 -21.23
N ARG A 270 -46.88 0.72 -21.12
CA ARG A 270 -46.21 0.18 -19.95
C ARG A 270 -44.74 0.55 -19.94
N SER A 271 -44.25 0.90 -18.79
CA SER A 271 -42.86 1.36 -18.60
C SER A 271 -41.96 0.33 -17.89
N ASP A 272 -42.47 -0.88 -17.59
CA ASP A 272 -41.80 -1.96 -16.88
C ASP A 272 -40.45 -2.33 -17.54
N GLN A 273 -40.40 -2.40 -18.87
CA GLN A 273 -39.16 -2.70 -19.61
C GLN A 273 -38.09 -1.60 -19.47
N LEU A 274 -38.48 -0.32 -19.40
CA LEU A 274 -37.54 0.78 -19.13
C LEU A 274 -36.89 0.63 -17.75
N PHE A 275 -37.69 0.30 -16.73
CA PHE A 275 -37.19 0.10 -15.36
C PHE A 275 -36.36 -1.16 -15.22
N LEU A 276 -36.75 -2.26 -15.87
CA LEU A 276 -35.95 -3.49 -15.90
C LEU A 276 -34.59 -3.29 -16.57
N HIS A 277 -34.58 -2.60 -17.70
CA HIS A 277 -33.34 -2.24 -18.41
C HIS A 277 -32.46 -1.30 -17.56
N LEU A 278 -33.09 -0.31 -16.90
CA LEU A 278 -32.39 0.59 -16.00
C LEU A 278 -31.75 -0.18 -14.82
N LEU A 279 -32.49 -1.11 -14.23
CA LEU A 279 -31.97 -1.98 -13.18
C LEU A 279 -30.81 -2.86 -13.68
N ALA A 280 -30.86 -3.31 -14.94
CA ALA A 280 -29.79 -4.12 -15.53
C ALA A 280 -28.49 -3.33 -15.75
N THR A 281 -28.62 -2.05 -16.17
CA THR A 281 -27.48 -1.22 -16.55
C THR A 281 -26.94 -0.32 -15.44
N ALA A 282 -27.81 0.05 -14.48
CA ALA A 282 -27.44 0.98 -13.40
C ALA A 282 -28.22 0.64 -12.11
N PRO A 283 -27.96 -0.52 -11.49
CA PRO A 283 -28.64 -0.91 -10.26
C PRO A 283 -28.33 0.08 -9.13
N PRO A 284 -29.32 0.51 -8.34
CA PRO A 284 -29.08 1.33 -7.16
C PRO A 284 -28.18 0.63 -6.14
N GLY A 285 -27.36 1.39 -5.42
CA GLY A 285 -26.51 0.85 -4.37
C GLY A 285 -27.30 0.30 -3.16
N GLN A 286 -28.47 0.88 -2.87
CA GLN A 286 -29.36 0.41 -1.83
C GLN A 286 -30.45 -0.49 -2.44
N GLN A 287 -30.88 -1.49 -1.68
CA GLN A 287 -31.89 -2.45 -2.06
C GLN A 287 -32.64 -2.94 -0.81
N PHE A 288 -33.83 -3.53 -0.99
CA PHE A 288 -34.73 -3.88 0.11
C PHE A 288 -34.47 -5.25 0.74
N ALA A 289 -33.77 -6.16 0.08
CA ALA A 289 -33.52 -7.48 0.63
C ALA A 289 -32.55 -7.42 1.82
N GLY A 290 -32.93 -7.99 2.93
CA GLY A 290 -32.06 -8.21 4.08
C GLY A 290 -30.91 -9.19 3.78
N GLU A 291 -30.22 -9.62 4.83
CA GLU A 291 -29.09 -10.55 4.68
C GLU A 291 -29.53 -11.97 4.28
N ALA A 292 -30.62 -12.47 4.87
CA ALA A 292 -31.10 -13.82 4.65
C ALA A 292 -31.42 -14.11 3.17
N PRO A 293 -32.26 -13.33 2.46
CA PRO A 293 -32.57 -13.59 1.04
C PRO A 293 -31.35 -13.49 0.11
N ARG A 294 -30.28 -12.82 0.55
CA ARG A 294 -29.03 -12.62 -0.24
C ARG A 294 -27.91 -13.57 0.13
N HIS A 295 -28.18 -14.53 1.02
CA HIS A 295 -27.13 -15.44 1.50
C HIS A 295 -26.39 -16.15 0.36
N HIS A 296 -27.12 -16.79 -0.55
CA HIS A 296 -26.54 -17.51 -1.68
C HIS A 296 -25.77 -16.58 -2.65
N PHE A 297 -26.26 -15.35 -2.82
CA PHE A 297 -25.55 -14.35 -3.63
C PHE A 297 -24.20 -13.96 -3.00
N ARG A 298 -24.16 -13.73 -1.67
CA ARG A 298 -22.91 -13.43 -0.96
C ARG A 298 -21.92 -14.58 -1.04
N LEU A 299 -22.40 -15.82 -0.84
CA LEU A 299 -21.56 -17.02 -1.00
C LEU A 299 -20.99 -17.12 -2.42
N ALA A 300 -21.82 -16.87 -3.43
CA ALA A 300 -21.37 -16.85 -4.81
C ALA A 300 -20.31 -15.76 -5.07
N GLN A 301 -20.48 -14.56 -4.50
CA GLN A 301 -19.49 -13.48 -4.60
C GLN A 301 -18.15 -13.87 -3.95
N ILE A 302 -18.19 -14.43 -2.74
CA ILE A 302 -16.99 -14.91 -2.02
C ILE A 302 -16.29 -15.99 -2.84
N ARG A 303 -17.05 -16.99 -3.33
CA ARG A 303 -16.51 -18.06 -4.19
C ARG A 303 -15.82 -17.52 -5.43
N HIS A 304 -16.45 -16.58 -6.16
CA HIS A 304 -15.84 -15.97 -7.34
C HIS A 304 -14.62 -15.13 -6.99
N GLY A 305 -14.66 -14.41 -5.87
CA GLY A 305 -13.51 -13.67 -5.35
C GLY A 305 -12.32 -14.59 -5.04
N LEU A 306 -12.58 -15.72 -4.37
CA LEU A 306 -11.54 -16.72 -4.07
C LEU A 306 -10.96 -17.36 -5.35
N ILE A 307 -11.82 -17.71 -6.32
CA ILE A 307 -11.37 -18.26 -7.60
C ILE A 307 -10.50 -17.24 -8.35
N ALA A 308 -10.93 -15.96 -8.40
CA ALA A 308 -10.16 -14.90 -9.05
C ALA A 308 -8.80 -14.68 -8.36
N ALA A 309 -8.79 -14.63 -7.02
CA ALA A 309 -7.55 -14.52 -6.24
C ALA A 309 -6.62 -15.72 -6.47
N GLY A 310 -7.18 -16.94 -6.49
CA GLY A 310 -6.43 -18.16 -6.82
C GLY A 310 -5.82 -18.11 -8.22
N LEU A 311 -6.58 -17.66 -9.20
CA LEU A 311 -6.10 -17.55 -10.59
C LEU A 311 -4.95 -16.52 -10.71
N VAL A 312 -5.08 -15.36 -10.03
CA VAL A 312 -4.01 -14.36 -9.96
C VAL A 312 -2.77 -14.92 -9.27
N ALA A 313 -2.93 -15.68 -8.19
CA ALA A 313 -1.82 -16.32 -7.50
C ALA A 313 -1.10 -17.36 -8.40
N VAL A 314 -1.86 -18.18 -9.12
CA VAL A 314 -1.29 -19.16 -10.07
C VAL A 314 -0.56 -18.46 -11.22
N LEU A 315 -1.14 -17.41 -11.81
CA LEU A 315 -0.48 -16.64 -12.87
C LEU A 315 0.79 -15.95 -12.36
N GLY A 316 0.72 -15.34 -11.19
CA GLY A 316 1.89 -14.72 -10.54
C GLY A 316 3.00 -15.75 -10.27
N GLY A 317 2.63 -16.92 -9.73
CA GLY A 317 3.56 -18.03 -9.51
C GLY A 317 4.18 -18.54 -10.80
N ALA A 318 3.39 -18.70 -11.87
CA ALA A 318 3.87 -19.12 -13.18
C ALA A 318 4.86 -18.10 -13.79
N LEU A 319 4.55 -16.80 -13.71
CA LEU A 319 5.45 -15.73 -14.16
C LEU A 319 6.76 -15.72 -13.38
N PHE A 320 6.66 -15.89 -12.06
CA PHE A 320 7.85 -15.97 -11.20
C PHE A 320 8.71 -17.21 -11.51
N ALA A 321 8.07 -18.36 -11.72
CA ALA A 321 8.77 -19.57 -12.13
C ALA A 321 9.43 -19.42 -13.51
N ALA A 322 8.72 -18.82 -14.47
CA ALA A 322 9.25 -18.53 -15.79
C ALA A 322 10.48 -17.62 -15.73
N LYS A 323 10.40 -16.54 -14.94
CA LYS A 323 11.55 -15.66 -14.69
C LYS A 323 12.72 -16.43 -14.12
N ASN A 324 12.50 -17.19 -13.04
CA ASN A 324 13.59 -17.96 -12.39
C ASN A 324 14.21 -19.00 -13.32
N THR A 325 13.43 -19.60 -14.22
CA THR A 325 13.99 -20.55 -15.21
C THR A 325 14.87 -19.84 -16.23
N VAL A 326 14.47 -18.65 -16.71
CA VAL A 326 15.30 -17.83 -17.61
C VAL A 326 16.60 -17.40 -16.91
N ASP A 327 16.49 -16.88 -15.68
CA ASP A 327 17.67 -16.49 -14.89
C ASP A 327 18.61 -17.70 -14.63
N ALA A 328 18.05 -18.88 -14.35
CA ALA A 328 18.83 -20.10 -14.16
C ALA A 328 19.53 -20.55 -15.45
N HIS A 329 18.92 -20.37 -16.61
CA HIS A 329 19.55 -20.67 -17.90
C HIS A 329 20.71 -19.70 -18.15
N ALA A 330 20.52 -18.39 -17.97
CA ALA A 330 21.56 -17.39 -18.13
C ALA A 330 22.76 -17.66 -17.20
N LEU A 331 22.50 -17.96 -15.93
CA LEU A 331 23.55 -18.31 -14.96
C LEU A 331 24.30 -19.61 -15.33
N ARG A 332 23.61 -20.60 -15.90
CA ARG A 332 24.26 -21.84 -16.38
C ARG A 332 25.16 -21.60 -17.58
N GLU A 333 24.77 -20.74 -18.50
CA GLU A 333 25.60 -20.33 -19.63
C GLU A 333 26.85 -19.58 -19.17
N GLU A 334 26.71 -18.63 -18.26
CA GLU A 334 27.82 -17.88 -17.67
C GLU A 334 28.78 -18.81 -16.91
N ALA A 335 28.22 -19.71 -16.09
CA ALA A 335 29.03 -20.72 -15.39
C ALA A 335 29.75 -21.67 -16.37
N GLY A 336 29.13 -21.98 -17.51
CA GLY A 336 29.75 -22.76 -18.59
C GLY A 336 30.94 -22.03 -19.22
N GLN A 337 30.77 -20.75 -19.53
CA GLN A 337 31.84 -19.91 -20.08
C GLN A 337 33.02 -19.77 -19.09
N LEU A 338 32.73 -19.46 -17.82
CA LEU A 338 33.77 -19.36 -16.78
C LEU A 338 34.54 -20.69 -16.57
N LYS A 339 33.84 -21.84 -16.63
CA LYS A 339 34.52 -23.14 -16.57
C LYS A 339 35.41 -23.39 -17.77
N ALA A 340 34.99 -23.01 -18.97
CA ALA A 340 35.81 -23.14 -20.18
C ALA A 340 37.05 -22.25 -20.11
N GLU A 341 36.91 -21.02 -19.63
CA GLU A 341 38.02 -20.07 -19.44
C GLU A 341 38.99 -20.58 -18.36
N ALA A 342 38.48 -21.07 -17.23
CA ALA A 342 39.31 -21.67 -16.18
C ALA A 342 40.07 -22.91 -16.68
N ALA A 343 39.46 -23.72 -17.52
CA ALA A 343 40.13 -24.88 -18.14
C ALA A 343 41.22 -24.46 -19.12
N ASP A 344 41.01 -23.39 -19.89
CA ASP A 344 42.01 -22.85 -20.80
C ASP A 344 43.22 -22.24 -20.04
N LEU A 345 42.92 -21.43 -19.02
CA LEU A 345 43.93 -20.89 -18.12
C LEU A 345 44.72 -22.00 -17.40
N GLY A 346 44.05 -23.07 -16.99
CA GLY A 346 44.66 -24.23 -16.39
C GLY A 346 45.65 -24.93 -17.36
N ARG A 347 45.24 -25.09 -18.64
CA ARG A 347 46.15 -25.63 -19.68
C ARG A 347 47.35 -24.75 -19.90
N ARG A 348 47.17 -23.44 -20.08
CA ARG A 348 48.29 -22.48 -20.24
C ARG A 348 49.22 -22.48 -19.03
N TYR A 349 48.66 -22.60 -17.83
CA TYR A 349 49.46 -22.71 -16.61
C TYR A 349 50.31 -23.99 -16.60
N GLN A 350 49.74 -25.13 -17.03
CA GLN A 350 50.48 -26.39 -17.14
C GLN A 350 51.57 -26.31 -18.22
N GLU A 351 51.29 -25.70 -19.39
CA GLU A 351 52.26 -25.51 -20.45
C GLU A 351 53.44 -24.62 -19.99
N ILE A 352 53.14 -23.49 -19.32
CA ILE A 352 54.16 -22.61 -18.78
C ILE A 352 54.95 -23.33 -17.66
N SER A 353 54.25 -24.06 -16.78
CA SER A 353 54.90 -24.79 -15.68
C SER A 353 55.82 -25.89 -16.18
N ALA A 354 55.51 -26.53 -17.33
CA ALA A 354 56.36 -27.54 -17.96
C ALA A 354 57.65 -26.94 -18.57
N THR A 355 57.69 -25.63 -18.87
CA THR A 355 58.88 -24.95 -19.36
C THR A 355 59.90 -24.55 -18.26
N PHE A 356 59.50 -24.60 -16.98
CA PHE A 356 60.40 -24.34 -15.88
C PHE A 356 61.34 -25.51 -15.64
N PRO A 357 62.65 -25.29 -15.43
CA PRO A 357 63.54 -26.37 -15.05
C PRO A 357 63.10 -27.01 -13.74
N GLN A 358 63.10 -28.33 -13.72
CA GLN A 358 62.74 -29.10 -12.48
C GLN A 358 63.85 -28.84 -11.43
N LEU A 359 63.60 -27.85 -10.61
CA LEU A 359 64.39 -27.65 -9.41
C LEU A 359 63.85 -28.61 -8.37
N GLY A 360 64.75 -29.38 -7.72
CA GLY A 360 64.36 -30.42 -6.71
C GLY A 360 63.64 -29.88 -5.46
N VAL A 361 63.01 -28.70 -5.57
CA VAL A 361 62.27 -28.01 -4.54
C VAL A 361 60.93 -27.54 -5.14
N ASP A 362 59.87 -27.90 -4.46
CA ASP A 362 58.49 -27.54 -4.82
C ASP A 362 58.31 -26.00 -4.93
N ASN A 363 57.54 -25.54 -5.93
CA ASN A 363 57.29 -24.12 -6.23
C ASN A 363 56.69 -23.37 -5.02
N ASP A 364 55.87 -24.01 -4.21
CA ASP A 364 55.27 -23.37 -3.02
C ASP A 364 56.35 -23.22 -1.92
N THR A 365 57.28 -24.13 -1.85
CA THR A 365 58.43 -24.01 -0.94
C THR A 365 59.40 -22.91 -1.38
N LEU A 366 59.65 -22.78 -2.69
CA LEU A 366 60.44 -21.68 -3.25
C LEU A 366 59.79 -20.35 -3.00
N ARG A 367 58.50 -20.22 -3.18
CA ARG A 367 57.71 -19.01 -2.93
C ARG A 367 57.75 -18.61 -1.47
N ARG A 368 57.64 -19.60 -0.55
CA ARG A 368 57.75 -19.38 0.88
C ARG A 368 59.18 -18.94 1.28
N LEU A 369 60.18 -19.58 0.71
CA LEU A 369 61.57 -19.19 0.96
C LEU A 369 61.90 -17.78 0.45
N THR A 370 61.51 -17.44 -0.80
CA THR A 370 61.74 -16.10 -1.33
C THR A 370 60.93 -15.03 -0.60
N GLY A 371 59.68 -15.34 -0.21
CA GLY A 371 58.87 -14.47 0.65
C GLY A 371 59.51 -14.23 2.01
N ARG A 372 60.00 -15.28 2.65
CA ARG A 372 60.68 -15.19 3.95
C ARG A 372 62.01 -14.49 3.87
N TYR A 373 62.77 -14.72 2.78
CA TYR A 373 63.99 -14.00 2.54
C TYR A 373 63.77 -12.48 2.33
N GLY A 374 62.72 -12.14 1.59
CA GLY A 374 62.32 -10.75 1.41
C GLY A 374 61.85 -10.05 2.68
N GLU A 375 61.19 -10.80 3.59
CA GLU A 375 60.83 -10.33 4.94
C GLU A 375 62.07 -10.09 5.80
N LEU A 376 62.97 -11.07 5.82
CA LEU A 376 64.22 -10.96 6.57
C LEU A 376 65.09 -9.82 6.11
N LEU A 377 65.20 -9.57 4.79
CA LEU A 377 65.90 -8.40 4.21
C LEU A 377 65.29 -7.06 4.64
N ARG A 378 63.94 -6.98 4.72
CA ARG A 378 63.25 -5.74 5.18
C ARG A 378 63.41 -5.56 6.71
N GLN A 379 63.58 -6.61 7.47
CA GLN A 379 63.74 -6.58 8.93
C GLN A 379 65.23 -6.33 9.32
N GLN A 380 66.17 -6.49 8.37
CA GLN A 380 67.59 -6.25 8.63
C GLN A 380 67.85 -4.77 8.95
N ARG A 381 68.16 -4.50 10.19
CA ARG A 381 68.58 -3.17 10.64
C ARG A 381 70.08 -3.15 10.79
N GLN A 382 70.68 -2.07 10.39
CA GLN A 382 72.15 -1.90 10.48
C GLN A 382 72.49 -0.79 11.48
N PRO A 383 73.56 -0.90 12.27
CA PRO A 383 73.94 0.10 13.26
C PRO A 383 74.55 1.38 12.61
N GLY A 384 74.83 1.35 11.32
CA GLY A 384 75.45 2.49 10.59
C GLY A 384 74.82 3.86 10.80
N PRO A 385 73.48 4.01 10.63
CA PRO A 385 72.82 5.26 10.88
C PRO A 385 72.94 5.81 12.32
N ALA A 386 72.91 4.93 13.32
CA ALA A 386 73.07 5.29 14.73
C ALA A 386 74.49 5.74 15.01
N TYR A 387 75.50 5.02 14.47
CA TYR A 387 76.91 5.39 14.62
C TYR A 387 77.21 6.70 13.90
N THR A 388 76.67 6.91 12.71
CA THR A 388 76.85 8.19 11.98
C THR A 388 76.28 9.38 12.76
N GLN A 389 75.16 9.19 13.45
CA GLN A 389 74.52 10.24 14.24
C GLN A 389 75.33 10.59 15.47
N VAL A 390 75.86 9.64 16.19
CA VAL A 390 76.71 9.84 17.36
C VAL A 390 78.07 10.48 16.90
N SER A 391 78.63 10.01 15.79
CA SER A 391 79.85 10.57 15.23
C SER A 391 79.77 12.03 14.85
N ARG A 392 78.65 12.48 14.27
CA ARG A 392 78.40 13.88 13.95
C ARG A 392 78.38 14.81 15.15
N VAL A 393 77.83 14.31 16.29
CA VAL A 393 77.80 15.11 17.51
C VAL A 393 79.18 15.14 18.14
N LEU A 394 79.91 14.04 18.14
CA LEU A 394 81.27 13.93 18.68
C LEU A 394 82.24 14.79 17.86
N ASP A 395 82.14 14.89 16.55
CA ASP A 395 82.98 15.69 15.66
C ASP A 395 82.96 17.17 16.03
N ARG A 396 81.90 17.66 16.59
CA ARG A 396 81.73 19.06 17.06
C ARG A 396 82.28 19.30 18.45
N MET A 397 82.71 18.23 19.16
CA MET A 397 83.07 18.28 20.59
C MET A 397 84.42 17.57 20.83
N PRO A 398 85.53 18.18 20.46
CA PRO A 398 86.82 17.52 20.53
C PRO A 398 87.31 17.21 21.96
N ALA A 399 86.68 17.80 22.96
CA ALA A 399 86.95 17.51 24.38
C ALA A 399 86.39 16.15 24.86
N ILE A 400 85.54 15.48 24.06
CA ILE A 400 84.93 14.20 24.39
C ILE A 400 85.68 13.08 23.63
N VAL A 401 86.16 12.11 24.37
CA VAL A 401 86.79 10.91 23.83
C VAL A 401 85.88 9.73 23.97
N LEU A 402 85.47 9.11 22.85
CA LEU A 402 84.65 7.94 22.82
C LEU A 402 85.43 6.72 23.32
N GLU A 403 84.85 6.01 24.31
CA GLU A 403 85.44 4.77 24.87
C GLU A 403 84.78 3.53 24.32
N GLY A 404 83.45 3.63 24.08
CA GLY A 404 82.69 2.53 23.55
C GLY A 404 81.33 2.93 23.10
N ILE A 405 80.84 2.22 22.11
CA ILE A 405 79.44 2.35 21.63
C ILE A 405 78.80 0.96 21.47
N ASP A 406 77.76 0.74 22.14
CA ASP A 406 77.03 -0.51 22.07
C ASP A 406 75.65 -0.21 21.41
N TRP A 407 75.25 -0.98 20.38
CA TRP A 407 73.99 -0.85 19.69
C TRP A 407 73.19 -2.14 19.83
N LYS A 408 71.92 -2.04 20.18
CA LYS A 408 70.98 -3.16 20.29
C LYS A 408 69.58 -2.73 19.85
N ILE A 409 68.74 -3.73 19.45
CA ILE A 409 67.34 -3.53 19.12
C ILE A 409 66.49 -4.10 20.26
N GLY A 410 65.51 -3.33 20.75
CA GLY A 410 64.57 -3.72 21.80
C GLY A 410 65.11 -3.65 23.22
N GLN A 411 64.23 -3.71 24.19
CA GLN A 411 64.59 -3.76 25.60
C GLN A 411 64.81 -5.22 26.04
N ASN A 412 65.94 -5.50 26.67
CA ASN A 412 66.36 -6.74 27.35
C ASN A 412 65.36 -7.92 27.38
N LEU A 413 65.06 -8.53 26.21
CA LEU A 413 64.28 -9.77 26.11
C LEU A 413 65.19 -10.94 25.77
N PRO A 414 64.95 -12.15 26.25
CA PRO A 414 65.76 -13.32 25.94
C PRO A 414 65.71 -13.62 24.44
N SER A 415 66.80 -14.10 23.89
CA SER A 415 67.17 -14.26 22.48
C SER A 415 66.30 -15.14 21.60
N THR A 416 65.10 -15.49 22.01
CA THR A 416 64.18 -16.39 21.30
C THR A 416 62.90 -15.71 20.76
N VAL A 417 62.72 -14.40 20.97
CA VAL A 417 61.52 -13.70 20.51
C VAL A 417 61.89 -12.87 19.27
N ALA A 418 61.12 -13.06 18.18
CA ALA A 418 61.24 -12.25 16.98
C ALA A 418 60.95 -10.76 17.31
N PHE A 419 61.88 -9.86 16.99
CA PHE A 419 61.71 -8.44 17.24
C PHE A 419 60.51 -7.91 16.40
N ALA A 420 59.58 -7.22 17.07
CA ALA A 420 58.55 -6.50 16.35
C ALA A 420 59.19 -5.42 15.45
N ALA A 421 58.55 -5.15 14.29
CA ALA A 421 59.07 -4.17 13.33
C ALA A 421 59.27 -2.76 13.93
N ASP A 422 58.60 -2.46 15.04
CA ASP A 422 58.63 -1.18 15.76
C ASP A 422 59.47 -1.16 17.02
N SER A 423 60.32 -2.22 17.23
CA SER A 423 61.21 -2.24 18.41
C SER A 423 62.21 -1.05 18.34
N PRO A 424 62.37 -0.30 19.46
CA PRO A 424 63.30 0.83 19.48
C PRO A 424 64.76 0.39 19.34
N GLU A 425 65.56 1.21 18.68
CA GLU A 425 67.00 1.04 18.61
C GLU A 425 67.60 1.77 19.80
N ILE A 426 68.44 1.05 20.56
CA ILE A 426 69.11 1.56 21.73
C ILE A 426 70.59 1.56 21.50
N THR A 427 71.17 2.75 21.58
CA THR A 427 72.59 2.98 21.44
C THR A 427 73.16 3.50 22.75
N THR A 428 74.02 2.74 23.42
CA THR A 428 74.72 3.20 24.61
C THR A 428 76.08 3.72 24.29
N VAL A 429 76.32 4.98 24.57
CA VAL A 429 77.59 5.66 24.34
C VAL A 429 78.30 5.80 25.68
N ARG A 430 79.53 5.27 25.74
CA ARG A 430 80.46 5.46 26.88
C ARG A 430 81.58 6.32 26.39
N ALA A 431 81.84 7.43 27.07
CA ALA A 431 82.90 8.41 26.70
C ALA A 431 83.45 9.11 27.91
N SER A 432 84.55 9.72 27.76
CA SER A 432 85.17 10.50 28.83
C SER A 432 85.48 11.92 28.33
N ILE A 433 85.44 12.88 29.24
CA ILE A 433 85.82 14.29 28.97
C ILE A 433 87.21 14.54 29.37
N ARG A 434 88.02 15.03 28.42
CA ARG A 434 89.42 15.46 28.62
C ARG A 434 89.56 16.96 28.34
N LEU A 435 89.85 17.72 29.43
CA LEU A 435 90.12 19.16 29.32
C LEU A 435 91.53 19.44 29.85
N GLU A 436 92.33 20.33 29.19
CA GLU A 436 93.67 20.68 29.59
C GLU A 436 93.78 21.38 30.96
N ARG A 437 92.70 21.94 31.48
CA ARG A 437 92.53 22.45 32.84
C ARG A 437 91.21 21.95 33.39
N ALA A 438 91.23 21.12 34.39
CA ALA A 438 90.10 20.46 34.94
C ALA A 438 89.26 21.37 35.87
N ASP A 439 88.39 22.26 35.31
CA ASP A 439 87.37 22.96 36.06
C ASP A 439 86.09 22.13 36.05
N THR A 440 85.57 21.76 37.21
CA THR A 440 84.34 20.94 37.40
C THR A 440 83.11 21.56 36.69
N ARG A 441 83.05 22.88 36.68
CA ARG A 441 81.93 23.58 35.99
C ARG A 441 82.05 23.45 34.45
N GLN A 442 83.24 23.55 33.92
CA GLN A 442 83.51 23.47 32.50
C GLN A 442 83.28 22.03 31.98
N THR A 443 83.66 21.00 32.79
CA THR A 443 83.40 19.61 32.49
C THR A 443 81.93 19.29 32.47
N LEU A 444 81.16 19.85 33.40
CA LEU A 444 79.74 19.65 33.48
C LEU A 444 79.03 20.39 32.29
N ALA A 445 79.47 21.58 31.95
CA ALA A 445 78.90 22.32 30.80
C ALA A 445 79.15 21.59 29.47
N VAL A 446 80.33 21.00 29.26
CA VAL A 446 80.64 20.22 28.05
C VAL A 446 79.72 18.95 28.01
N PHE A 447 79.50 18.29 29.15
CA PHE A 447 78.58 17.13 29.25
C PHE A 447 77.18 17.55 28.92
N GLU A 448 76.66 18.64 29.46
CA GLU A 448 75.25 19.10 29.18
C GLU A 448 75.13 19.50 27.71
N GLN A 449 76.10 20.20 27.14
CA GLN A 449 76.09 20.51 25.71
C GLN A 449 76.04 19.25 24.84
N PHE A 450 76.80 18.18 25.22
CA PHE A 450 76.79 16.91 24.50
C PHE A 450 75.41 16.25 24.56
N VAL A 451 74.85 16.21 25.76
CA VAL A 451 73.47 15.62 25.94
C VAL A 451 72.43 16.42 25.18
N ASP A 452 72.50 17.76 25.19
CA ASP A 452 71.52 18.60 24.47
C ASP A 452 71.76 18.54 22.94
N ALA A 453 72.98 18.43 22.47
CA ALA A 453 73.30 18.20 21.05
C ALA A 453 72.72 16.81 20.56
N LEU A 454 72.76 15.80 21.41
CA LEU A 454 72.18 14.51 21.09
C LEU A 454 70.58 14.57 21.12
N LYS A 455 70.01 15.33 22.04
CA LYS A 455 68.57 15.55 22.11
C LYS A 455 68.05 16.38 20.95
N ALA A 456 68.88 17.23 20.35
CA ALA A 456 68.55 18.05 19.18
C ALA A 456 68.44 17.21 17.89
N GLU A 457 68.94 15.99 17.86
CA GLU A 457 68.83 15.09 16.72
C GLU A 457 67.41 14.54 16.56
N PRO A 458 66.85 14.47 15.38
CA PRO A 458 65.47 14.08 15.16
C PRO A 458 65.20 12.60 15.53
N GLY A 459 64.11 12.37 16.25
CA GLY A 459 63.67 11.02 16.62
C GLY A 459 64.48 10.32 17.70
N VAL A 460 65.21 11.07 18.53
CA VAL A 460 66.08 10.57 19.56
C VAL A 460 65.61 11.00 20.95
N THR A 461 65.58 10.03 21.87
CA THR A 461 65.42 10.29 23.31
C THR A 461 66.69 9.91 24.01
N VAL A 462 67.28 10.83 24.75
CA VAL A 462 68.58 10.61 25.46
C VAL A 462 68.31 10.43 26.94
N LYS A 463 68.85 9.33 27.48
CA LYS A 463 68.82 9.04 28.93
C LYS A 463 70.24 9.00 29.44
N VAL A 464 70.54 9.76 30.47
CA VAL A 464 71.87 9.77 31.11
C VAL A 464 71.93 8.57 32.04
N LEU A 465 72.89 7.66 31.75
CA LEU A 465 73.17 6.48 32.60
C LEU A 465 74.19 6.79 33.66
N GLN A 466 75.23 7.57 33.35
CA GLN A 466 76.29 7.97 34.27
C GLN A 466 76.73 9.40 33.98
N ARG A 467 76.78 10.20 35.02
CA ARG A 467 77.34 11.59 34.91
C ARG A 467 78.78 11.64 35.24
N PRO A 468 79.59 12.65 34.72
CA PRO A 468 80.98 12.79 35.05
C PRO A 468 81.27 13.05 36.50
N PHE A 469 80.33 13.55 37.23
CA PHE A 469 80.35 13.78 38.66
C PHE A 469 79.02 13.37 39.31
N ASP A 470 79.11 12.86 40.51
CA ASP A 470 77.95 12.48 41.29
C ASP A 470 77.34 13.74 42.00
N VAL A 471 76.35 14.34 41.39
CA VAL A 471 75.73 15.62 41.86
C VAL A 471 74.51 15.33 42.79
N GLU A 472 74.10 14.10 42.93
CA GLU A 472 72.89 13.72 43.64
C GLU A 472 73.12 13.27 45.09
N SER A 473 74.39 13.00 45.48
CA SER A 473 74.69 12.46 46.82
C SER A 473 74.82 13.48 47.96
N GLY A 474 74.50 14.77 47.71
CA GLY A 474 74.48 15.80 48.76
C GLY A 474 75.83 16.13 49.43
N THR A 475 76.89 15.52 48.98
CA THR A 475 78.26 15.85 49.44
C THR A 475 78.81 17.05 48.73
N ALA A 476 79.10 18.09 49.46
CA ALA A 476 79.74 19.31 48.89
C ALA A 476 81.04 18.97 48.16
N LEU A 477 81.06 19.30 46.87
CA LEU A 477 82.30 19.26 46.07
C LEU A 477 83.36 20.21 46.69
N ARG A 478 84.31 19.66 47.46
CA ARG A 478 85.46 20.42 47.95
C ARG A 478 86.36 20.67 46.77
N GLY A 479 86.42 21.93 46.36
CA GLY A 479 87.54 22.41 45.57
C GLY A 479 88.78 22.46 46.43
N GLY A 480 89.63 21.50 46.27
CA GLY A 480 90.95 21.52 46.90
C GLY A 480 91.92 22.12 45.97
N ASP A 481 92.52 23.26 46.38
CA ASP A 481 93.84 23.74 45.83
C ASP A 481 94.91 22.71 46.14
N GLY A 482 95.17 21.86 45.21
CA GLY A 482 96.21 20.89 45.23
C GLY A 482 96.58 20.53 43.81
N ILE A 483 97.70 21.10 43.38
CA ILE A 483 98.37 20.81 42.14
C ILE A 483 98.69 19.32 42.11
N ASP A 484 97.87 18.58 41.36
CA ASP A 484 98.27 17.27 40.82
C ASP A 484 97.91 17.22 39.36
N GLU A 485 98.93 17.41 38.55
CA GLU A 485 98.89 17.38 37.09
C GLU A 485 98.79 15.97 36.58
N THR A 486 97.58 15.49 36.53
CA THR A 486 97.27 14.48 35.53
C THR A 486 95.78 14.71 35.14
N ALA A 487 95.59 15.08 33.87
CA ALA A 487 94.28 15.26 33.29
C ALA A 487 93.48 13.95 33.40
N GLN A 488 92.83 13.76 34.54
CA GLN A 488 92.01 12.57 34.75
C GLN A 488 90.72 12.64 33.85
N ALA A 489 90.72 11.75 32.88
CA ALA A 489 89.52 11.59 32.03
C ALA A 489 88.28 11.28 32.90
N ARG A 490 87.22 12.06 32.81
CA ARG A 490 85.97 11.89 33.52
C ARG A 490 85.02 11.08 32.69
N PRO A 491 84.75 9.78 33.02
CA PRO A 491 83.84 8.90 32.27
C PRO A 491 82.41 9.27 32.48
N PHE A 492 81.56 9.13 31.46
CA PHE A 492 80.15 9.25 31.46
C PHE A 492 79.52 8.23 30.51
N ALA A 493 78.23 7.95 30.69
CA ALA A 493 77.49 7.07 29.82
C ALA A 493 76.12 7.65 29.55
N VAL A 494 75.68 7.60 28.29
CA VAL A 494 74.37 8.02 27.84
C VAL A 494 73.73 6.91 27.00
N GLU A 495 72.48 6.71 27.16
CA GLU A 495 71.67 5.81 26.36
C GLU A 495 70.77 6.63 25.40
N ILE A 496 70.90 6.34 24.16
CA ILE A 496 70.15 6.96 23.08
C ILE A 496 69.11 5.96 22.60
N VAL A 497 67.87 6.32 22.76
CA VAL A 497 66.74 5.50 22.29
C VAL A 497 66.15 6.13 21.06
N ARG A 498 66.17 5.45 19.95
CA ARG A 498 65.58 5.89 18.69
C ARG A 498 64.30 5.07 18.43
N SER A 499 63.13 5.75 18.52
CA SER A 499 61.89 5.20 18.02
C SER A 499 61.70 5.59 16.56
N LYS A 500 61.26 4.68 15.71
CA LYS A 500 60.84 5.06 14.35
C LYS A 500 59.61 5.96 14.55
N GLY A 501 59.71 7.22 14.15
CA GLY A 501 58.54 8.09 14.09
C GLY A 501 57.47 7.49 13.18
N PRO A 502 56.19 7.90 13.32
CA PRO A 502 55.07 7.34 12.58
C PRO A 502 55.26 7.51 11.07
#